data_287010fbab00f3769aae7098a129e19a
#
_entry.id   287010fbab00f3769aae7098a129e19a
#
_cell.length_a   1.000
_cell.length_b   1.000
_cell.length_c   1.000
_cell.angle_alpha   90.00
_cell.angle_beta   90.00
_cell.angle_gamma   90.00
#
_symmetry.space_group_name_H-M   'P 1'
#
loop_
_entity.id
_entity.type
_entity.pdbx_description
1 polymer ?
#
loop_
_entity_poly.entity_id
_entity_poly.type
_entity_poly.pdbx_seq_one_letter_code
_entity_poly.pdbx_strand_id
1 'polypeptide(L)'
;FSGFDEFEYVKEAIHVQAEEYILKPVDAEELKAIFIKIKESLDKEREAKQNVKLLETYYQESLPVLQENFFSSLVEGKMRPEEVEKNIQDYQIDLHGPYYCAAVIHTSSKHVPTGISLMLLGVSVRKLAEERIDSNWHAKFFSNLGNTVILAQMDDPASVKKLTDDCDILCRLARTVCKAVVTIGIGPVCDNLSAIDSSYTGALSAVSYRVLYGTGRAINIAEIAPSETSAPYRNEQDQLAQVFKEVRMNDAVSLKKAIHEYIVSSAANYANIQEYHVYVMGLISELYQFTKNTQLDADQVFQSSEDILQTVQKMEKDELEVWLSEICLRMQTMLKEKRKNTTKTFVTKAQDYVNQNYSDIDLNVDKICAYLGVSSAYFSTVFKKETGKSFTNFLTDIRMKNAVTLLDRDEKTYVVAEKVGYSDPNYFSYVFKKQFGISPSKYKNGKS
;
A
#
# COMPACT_ATOMS: atom_id res chain seq x y z
N PHE A 1 15.49 72.82 37.46
CA PHE A 1 15.05 74.23 37.60
C PHE A 1 16.16 75.08 38.26
N SER A 2 16.69 76.10 37.56
CA SER A 2 17.70 77.01 38.05
C SER A 2 17.16 78.46 38.12
N GLY A 3 17.68 79.30 39.04
CA GLY A 3 17.36 80.71 39.16
C GLY A 3 18.40 81.64 38.52
N PHE A 4 19.40 81.07 37.89
CA PHE A 4 20.52 81.80 37.28
C PHE A 4 20.76 81.26 35.90
N ASP A 5 20.98 82.25 34.97
CA ASP A 5 21.33 81.96 33.58
C ASP A 5 22.87 81.94 33.44
N GLU A 6 23.49 80.98 34.17
CA GLU A 6 24.95 80.80 34.11
C GLU A 6 25.27 79.57 33.25
N PHE A 7 26.15 79.75 32.27
CA PHE A 7 26.60 78.73 31.30
C PHE A 7 27.14 77.47 31.98
N GLU A 8 27.65 77.50 33.19
CA GLU A 8 28.18 76.38 33.96
C GLU A 8 27.08 75.42 34.39
N TYR A 9 25.91 75.92 34.81
CA TYR A 9 24.78 75.05 35.21
C TYR A 9 24.13 74.33 34.02
N VAL A 10 24.14 74.92 32.83
CA VAL A 10 23.72 74.27 31.58
C VAL A 10 24.69 73.13 31.25
N LYS A 11 26.00 73.36 31.40
CA LYS A 11 27.05 72.38 31.19
C LYS A 11 26.95 71.20 32.17
N GLU A 12 26.66 71.46 33.43
CA GLU A 12 26.40 70.43 34.45
C GLU A 12 25.13 69.61 34.13
N ALA A 13 24.07 70.25 33.70
CA ALA A 13 22.84 69.60 33.30
C ALA A 13 23.06 68.62 32.13
N ILE A 14 23.88 69.02 31.15
CA ILE A 14 24.26 68.10 30.03
C ILE A 14 25.13 66.96 30.58
N HIS A 15 26.02 67.22 31.52
CA HIS A 15 26.91 66.20 32.08
C HIS A 15 26.14 65.10 32.87
N VAL A 16 25.01 65.48 33.54
CA VAL A 16 24.11 64.55 34.24
C VAL A 16 23.00 64.01 33.32
N GLN A 17 23.07 64.27 32.01
CA GLN A 17 22.08 63.82 31.04
C GLN A 17 20.66 64.28 31.38
N ALA A 18 20.52 65.54 31.83
CA ALA A 18 19.19 66.11 32.10
C ALA A 18 18.40 66.21 30.78
N GLU A 19 17.15 65.78 30.80
CA GLU A 19 16.26 65.78 29.62
C GLU A 19 15.93 67.19 29.15
N GLU A 20 15.76 68.15 30.09
CA GLU A 20 15.48 69.55 29.80
C GLU A 20 15.99 70.48 30.93
N TYR A 21 16.32 71.71 30.60
CA TYR A 21 16.75 72.74 31.53
C TYR A 21 15.78 73.92 31.52
N ILE A 22 15.21 74.25 32.71
CA ILE A 22 14.20 75.30 32.83
C ILE A 22 14.68 76.43 33.76
N LEU A 23 14.56 77.68 33.32
CA LEU A 23 14.88 78.86 34.08
C LEU A 23 13.70 79.33 34.95
N LYS A 24 13.99 79.93 36.10
CA LYS A 24 12.99 80.62 36.96
C LYS A 24 12.89 82.06 36.52
N PRO A 25 11.68 82.66 36.48
CA PRO A 25 10.39 82.13 36.89
C PRO A 25 9.85 81.17 35.80
N VAL A 26 9.30 80.01 36.28
CA VAL A 26 8.77 78.96 35.37
C VAL A 26 7.38 79.36 34.91
N ASP A 27 7.20 79.40 33.60
CA ASP A 27 5.86 79.57 33.01
C ASP A 27 5.10 78.25 32.97
N ALA A 28 3.83 78.26 33.31
CA ALA A 28 2.98 77.08 33.36
C ALA A 28 2.81 76.42 31.98
N GLU A 29 2.75 77.20 30.89
CA GLU A 29 2.64 76.66 29.53
C GLU A 29 3.93 76.04 29.03
N GLU A 30 5.09 76.66 29.37
CA GLU A 30 6.41 76.09 29.06
C GLU A 30 6.63 74.75 29.81
N LEU A 31 6.30 74.72 31.10
CA LEU A 31 6.39 73.49 31.88
C LEU A 31 5.49 72.38 31.33
N LYS A 32 4.27 72.71 30.93
CA LYS A 32 3.35 71.75 30.31
C LYS A 32 3.88 71.23 29.00
N ALA A 33 4.44 72.04 28.13
CA ALA A 33 5.06 71.64 26.87
C ALA A 33 6.21 70.64 27.07
N ILE A 34 7.05 70.92 28.07
CA ILE A 34 8.17 70.04 28.41
C ILE A 34 7.68 68.69 28.95
N PHE A 35 6.69 68.66 29.84
CA PHE A 35 6.12 67.40 30.33
C PHE A 35 5.44 66.61 29.21
N ILE A 36 4.76 67.24 28.24
CA ILE A 36 4.22 66.58 27.08
C ILE A 36 5.34 65.91 26.27
N LYS A 37 6.43 66.64 25.98
CA LYS A 37 7.57 66.14 25.27
C LYS A 37 8.24 64.96 25.97
N ILE A 38 8.48 65.05 27.29
CA ILE A 38 9.03 63.96 28.10
C ILE A 38 8.09 62.75 28.09
N LYS A 39 6.79 62.99 28.23
CA LYS A 39 5.79 61.90 28.16
C LYS A 39 5.83 61.21 26.82
N GLU A 40 5.83 61.93 25.70
CA GLU A 40 5.93 61.36 24.35
C GLU A 40 7.23 60.53 24.13
N SER A 41 8.34 61.02 24.66
CA SER A 41 9.61 60.30 24.63
C SER A 41 9.57 59.01 25.42
N LEU A 42 9.02 59.02 26.67
CA LEU A 42 8.85 57.83 27.49
C LEU A 42 7.85 56.85 26.91
N ASP A 43 6.78 57.35 26.33
CA ASP A 43 5.76 56.49 25.72
C ASP A 43 6.37 55.77 24.48
N LYS A 44 7.14 56.46 23.63
CA LYS A 44 7.89 55.88 22.51
C LYS A 44 8.91 54.82 22.96
N GLU A 45 9.65 55.13 24.04
CA GLU A 45 10.62 54.15 24.58
C GLU A 45 9.92 52.93 25.18
N ARG A 46 8.77 53.09 25.84
CA ARG A 46 7.94 51.98 26.35
C ARG A 46 7.38 51.13 25.21
N GLU A 47 6.83 51.76 24.16
CA GLU A 47 6.34 51.06 22.98
C GLU A 47 7.45 50.26 22.28
N ALA A 48 8.65 50.88 22.13
CA ALA A 48 9.80 50.18 21.55
C ALA A 48 10.21 48.96 22.41
N LYS A 49 10.30 49.09 23.72
CA LYS A 49 10.60 47.98 24.64
C LYS A 49 9.54 46.90 24.61
N GLN A 50 8.25 47.27 24.56
CA GLN A 50 7.16 46.32 24.44
C GLN A 50 7.19 45.57 23.13
N ASN A 51 7.47 46.25 22.00
CA ASN A 51 7.59 45.65 20.70
C ASN A 51 8.77 44.65 20.62
N VAL A 52 9.92 44.99 21.19
CA VAL A 52 11.07 44.08 21.30
C VAL A 52 10.71 42.83 22.10
N LYS A 53 10.08 43.01 23.28
CA LYS A 53 9.67 41.89 24.14
C LYS A 53 8.63 40.99 23.45
N LEU A 54 7.71 41.59 22.70
CA LEU A 54 6.73 40.85 21.90
C LEU A 54 7.39 40.03 20.78
N LEU A 55 8.35 40.62 20.05
CA LEU A 55 9.13 39.95 19.05
C LEU A 55 9.97 38.79 19.62
N GLU A 56 10.60 39.02 20.80
CA GLU A 56 11.32 37.97 21.51
C GLU A 56 10.39 36.81 21.90
N THR A 57 9.18 37.13 22.37
CA THR A 57 8.18 36.09 22.69
C THR A 57 7.80 35.28 21.44
N TYR A 58 7.46 35.92 20.34
CA TYR A 58 7.12 35.25 19.08
C TYR A 58 8.29 34.42 18.55
N TYR A 59 9.51 34.91 18.67
CA TYR A 59 10.69 34.17 18.30
C TYR A 59 10.82 32.87 19.13
N GLN A 60 10.70 32.97 20.46
CA GLN A 60 10.77 31.80 21.35
C GLN A 60 9.65 30.79 21.10
N GLU A 61 8.44 31.24 20.84
CA GLU A 61 7.31 30.39 20.48
C GLU A 61 7.52 29.69 19.12
N SER A 62 8.21 30.33 18.19
CA SER A 62 8.48 29.81 16.84
C SER A 62 9.71 28.88 16.78
N LEU A 63 10.63 28.98 17.76
CA LEU A 63 11.87 28.19 17.77
C LEU A 63 11.68 26.69 17.56
N PRO A 64 10.73 25.99 18.20
CA PRO A 64 10.57 24.56 17.99
C PRO A 64 10.22 24.20 16.55
N VAL A 65 9.40 25.02 15.90
CA VAL A 65 9.02 24.83 14.49
C VAL A 65 10.20 25.11 13.55
N LEU A 66 10.97 26.16 13.83
CA LEU A 66 12.18 26.50 13.07
C LEU A 66 13.23 25.39 13.19
N GLN A 67 13.41 24.84 14.39
CA GLN A 67 14.31 23.71 14.63
C GLN A 67 13.86 22.44 13.92
N GLU A 68 12.58 22.08 13.92
CA GLU A 68 12.08 20.91 13.16
C GLU A 68 12.28 21.07 11.67
N ASN A 69 12.00 22.25 11.12
CA ASN A 69 12.23 22.55 9.69
C ASN A 69 13.71 22.51 9.33
N PHE A 70 14.58 23.03 10.21
CA PHE A 70 16.03 22.95 10.04
C PHE A 70 16.49 21.50 9.97
N PHE A 71 16.12 20.64 10.95
CA PHE A 71 16.55 19.25 10.97
C PHE A 71 16.04 18.47 9.75
N SER A 72 14.80 18.70 9.32
CA SER A 72 14.26 18.07 8.11
C SER A 72 15.06 18.48 6.85
N SER A 73 15.35 19.78 6.71
CA SER A 73 16.13 20.27 5.57
C SER A 73 17.59 19.78 5.60
N LEU A 74 18.15 19.64 6.80
CA LEU A 74 19.51 19.15 7.02
C LEU A 74 19.66 17.69 6.57
N VAL A 75 18.78 16.79 7.03
CA VAL A 75 18.85 15.36 6.67
C VAL A 75 18.48 15.09 5.22
N GLU A 76 17.76 16.01 4.57
CA GLU A 76 17.46 15.94 3.14
C GLU A 76 18.58 16.50 2.24
N GLY A 77 19.68 16.99 2.83
CA GLY A 77 20.81 17.55 2.07
C GLY A 77 20.49 18.85 1.32
N LYS A 78 19.47 19.60 1.78
CA LYS A 78 19.00 20.83 1.11
C LYS A 78 19.73 22.11 1.54
N MET A 79 20.72 21.99 2.45
CA MET A 79 21.40 23.13 3.04
C MET A 79 22.88 23.13 2.70
N ARG A 80 23.44 24.33 2.47
CA ARG A 80 24.89 24.52 2.31
C ARG A 80 25.58 24.52 3.69
N PRO A 81 26.86 24.12 3.79
CA PRO A 81 27.58 24.07 5.06
C PRO A 81 27.55 25.41 5.84
N GLU A 82 27.68 26.54 5.16
CA GLU A 82 27.63 27.87 5.76
C GLU A 82 26.24 28.19 6.36
N GLU A 83 25.18 27.72 5.73
CA GLU A 83 23.80 27.88 6.23
C GLU A 83 23.53 27.00 7.45
N VAL A 84 24.15 25.83 7.51
CA VAL A 84 24.03 24.92 8.67
C VAL A 84 24.63 25.56 9.91
N GLU A 85 25.85 26.08 9.84
CA GLU A 85 26.50 26.73 10.99
C GLU A 85 25.73 27.98 11.47
N LYS A 86 25.25 28.79 10.54
CA LYS A 86 24.46 30.00 10.86
C LYS A 86 23.16 29.62 11.54
N ASN A 87 22.41 28.64 11.02
CA ASN A 87 21.11 28.26 11.57
C ASN A 87 21.24 27.55 12.93
N ILE A 88 22.33 26.83 13.20
CA ILE A 88 22.65 26.28 14.52
C ILE A 88 22.71 27.41 15.57
N GLN A 89 23.40 28.51 15.22
CA GLN A 89 23.51 29.68 16.10
C GLN A 89 22.16 30.42 16.22
N ASP A 90 21.53 30.73 15.08
CA ASP A 90 20.29 31.51 15.05
C ASP A 90 19.14 30.76 15.74
N TYR A 91 19.07 29.45 15.64
CA TYR A 91 17.98 28.65 16.27
C TYR A 91 18.39 28.05 17.62
N GLN A 92 19.50 28.46 18.20
CA GLN A 92 19.98 28.03 19.51
C GLN A 92 20.04 26.50 19.65
N ILE A 93 20.53 25.81 18.61
CA ILE A 93 20.61 24.35 18.58
C ILE A 93 21.92 23.92 19.24
N ASP A 94 21.81 23.05 20.25
CA ASP A 94 22.95 22.46 20.91
C ASP A 94 23.39 21.18 20.18
N LEU A 95 24.41 21.30 19.32
CA LEU A 95 25.05 20.24 18.55
C LEU A 95 26.55 20.50 18.47
N HIS A 96 27.35 19.81 19.29
CA HIS A 96 28.76 20.06 19.47
C HIS A 96 29.63 18.80 19.42
N GLY A 97 29.09 17.66 19.03
CA GLY A 97 29.86 16.42 18.94
C GLY A 97 30.85 16.42 17.77
N PRO A 98 31.95 15.67 17.86
CA PRO A 98 32.87 15.45 16.73
C PRO A 98 32.30 14.46 15.69
N TYR A 99 31.35 13.62 16.10
CA TYR A 99 30.71 12.63 15.22
C TYR A 99 29.20 12.61 15.41
N TYR A 100 28.51 12.33 14.31
CA TYR A 100 27.04 12.30 14.25
C TYR A 100 26.54 11.02 13.58
N CYS A 101 25.39 10.57 14.00
CA CYS A 101 24.70 9.44 13.38
C CYS A 101 23.19 9.67 13.34
N ALA A 102 22.59 9.43 12.20
CA ALA A 102 21.14 9.42 12.07
C ALA A 102 20.59 8.03 12.32
N ALA A 103 19.52 7.96 13.11
CA ALA A 103 18.71 6.74 13.21
C ALA A 103 17.25 7.06 12.88
N VAL A 104 16.57 6.17 12.17
CA VAL A 104 15.18 6.34 11.74
C VAL A 104 14.30 5.33 12.41
N ILE A 105 13.33 5.79 13.17
CA ILE A 105 12.31 4.99 13.84
C ILE A 105 11.12 4.83 12.91
N HIS A 106 10.90 3.63 12.42
CA HIS A 106 9.75 3.25 11.64
C HIS A 106 8.74 2.51 12.51
N THR A 107 7.52 3.03 12.64
CA THR A 107 6.42 2.38 13.36
C THR A 107 5.54 1.62 12.39
N SER A 108 5.39 0.30 12.60
CA SER A 108 4.57 -0.56 11.74
C SER A 108 3.09 -0.19 11.85
N SER A 109 2.42 -0.06 10.70
CA SER A 109 0.97 0.17 10.64
C SER A 109 0.13 -1.09 10.93
N LYS A 110 0.74 -2.28 10.94
CA LYS A 110 0.04 -3.56 11.07
C LYS A 110 -0.49 -3.88 12.46
N HIS A 111 0.25 -3.48 13.49
CA HIS A 111 -0.02 -3.85 14.87
C HIS A 111 -0.48 -2.64 15.68
N VAL A 112 -1.35 -1.82 15.09
CA VAL A 112 -1.93 -0.67 15.78
C VAL A 112 -3.05 -1.16 16.69
N PRO A 113 -3.01 -0.89 18.00
CA PRO A 113 -4.07 -1.27 18.92
C PRO A 113 -5.41 -0.65 18.53
N THR A 114 -6.50 -1.39 18.75
CA THR A 114 -7.85 -0.92 18.42
C THR A 114 -8.16 0.41 19.14
N GLY A 115 -8.58 1.42 18.38
CA GLY A 115 -8.91 2.75 18.90
C GLY A 115 -7.74 3.74 18.97
N ILE A 116 -6.53 3.37 18.55
CA ILE A 116 -5.37 4.26 18.47
C ILE A 116 -5.05 4.52 16.99
N SER A 117 -4.78 5.77 16.62
CA SER A 117 -4.28 6.09 15.28
C SER A 117 -2.77 5.82 15.19
N LEU A 118 -2.28 5.49 14.00
CA LEU A 118 -0.84 5.31 13.74
C LEU A 118 -0.03 6.57 14.12
N MET A 119 -0.59 7.75 13.86
CA MET A 119 0.02 9.02 14.21
C MET A 119 0.21 9.15 15.74
N LEU A 120 -0.80 8.82 16.53
CA LEU A 120 -0.73 8.87 17.98
C LEU A 120 0.28 7.85 18.54
N LEU A 121 0.35 6.68 17.90
CA LEU A 121 1.32 5.64 18.23
C LEU A 121 2.75 6.13 17.96
N GLY A 122 2.98 6.79 16.82
CA GLY A 122 4.27 7.41 16.49
C GLY A 122 4.71 8.46 17.49
N VAL A 123 3.80 9.33 17.95
CA VAL A 123 4.07 10.34 19.00
C VAL A 123 4.44 9.66 20.32
N SER A 124 3.75 8.57 20.70
CA SER A 124 4.05 7.82 21.92
C SER A 124 5.43 7.16 21.87
N VAL A 125 5.79 6.60 20.70
CA VAL A 125 7.12 6.01 20.47
C VAL A 125 8.21 7.08 20.50
N ARG A 126 7.97 8.25 19.87
CA ARG A 126 8.90 9.39 19.95
C ARG A 126 9.18 9.80 21.39
N LYS A 127 8.14 9.98 22.19
CA LYS A 127 8.30 10.35 23.60
C LYS A 127 9.09 9.32 24.40
N LEU A 128 8.82 8.03 24.17
CA LEU A 128 9.59 6.94 24.78
C LEU A 128 11.07 6.97 24.36
N ALA A 129 11.35 7.30 23.09
CA ALA A 129 12.70 7.44 22.57
C ALA A 129 13.43 8.64 23.21
N GLU A 130 12.78 9.79 23.33
CA GLU A 130 13.30 10.98 24.00
C GLU A 130 13.67 10.66 25.46
N GLU A 131 12.81 9.97 26.20
CA GLU A 131 13.05 9.60 27.61
C GLU A 131 14.21 8.60 27.78
N ARG A 132 14.52 7.78 26.79
CA ARG A 132 15.48 6.65 26.93
C ARG A 132 16.82 6.87 26.25
N ILE A 133 16.87 7.63 25.17
CA ILE A 133 18.06 7.83 24.35
C ILE A 133 18.74 9.16 24.62
N ASP A 134 17.96 10.25 24.83
CA ASP A 134 18.49 11.61 24.91
C ASP A 134 19.59 11.77 25.99
N SER A 135 19.38 11.24 27.17
CA SER A 135 20.33 11.37 28.31
C SER A 135 21.74 10.80 28.04
N ASN A 136 21.86 9.88 27.09
CA ASN A 136 23.12 9.21 26.80
C ASN A 136 23.83 9.76 25.55
N TRP A 137 23.06 10.39 24.63
CA TRP A 137 23.51 10.66 23.27
C TRP A 137 23.38 12.14 22.87
N HIS A 138 22.94 13.04 23.76
CA HIS A 138 22.58 14.42 23.44
C HIS A 138 21.81 14.51 22.13
N ALA A 139 20.83 13.61 21.96
CA ALA A 139 20.16 13.38 20.72
C ALA A 139 19.10 14.43 20.43
N LYS A 140 18.89 14.75 19.16
CA LYS A 140 17.75 15.57 18.70
C LYS A 140 16.73 14.67 18.01
N PHE A 141 15.46 14.92 18.30
CA PHE A 141 14.34 14.13 17.79
C PHE A 141 13.43 15.04 16.97
N PHE A 142 13.12 14.63 15.76
CA PHE A 142 12.23 15.37 14.87
C PHE A 142 11.48 14.40 13.96
N SER A 143 10.40 14.88 13.33
CA SER A 143 9.60 14.08 12.39
C SER A 143 10.01 14.38 10.96
N ASN A 144 10.23 13.35 10.14
CA ASN A 144 10.45 13.49 8.71
C ASN A 144 9.78 12.34 7.95
N LEU A 145 9.01 12.65 6.88
CA LEU A 145 8.31 11.68 6.02
C LEU A 145 7.52 10.60 6.81
N GLY A 146 6.89 10.99 7.90
CA GLY A 146 6.07 10.09 8.74
C GLY A 146 6.86 9.18 9.68
N ASN A 147 8.19 9.30 9.73
CA ASN A 147 9.05 8.60 10.68
C ASN A 147 9.57 9.57 11.73
N THR A 148 9.98 9.05 12.89
CA THR A 148 10.75 9.81 13.86
C THR A 148 12.23 9.61 13.56
N VAL A 149 12.98 10.70 13.48
CA VAL A 149 14.43 10.69 13.26
C VAL A 149 15.14 11.05 14.55
N ILE A 150 16.19 10.32 14.87
CA ILE A 150 17.13 10.56 15.96
C ILE A 150 18.42 11.04 15.32
N LEU A 151 18.89 12.22 15.71
CA LEU A 151 20.23 12.71 15.40
C LEU A 151 21.06 12.57 16.68
N ALA A 152 21.85 11.52 16.76
CA ALA A 152 22.71 11.23 17.90
C ALA A 152 24.10 11.84 17.70
N GLN A 153 24.69 12.33 18.79
CA GLN A 153 26.07 12.83 18.87
C GLN A 153 26.94 11.81 19.61
N MET A 154 28.19 11.67 19.22
CA MET A 154 29.13 10.75 19.86
C MET A 154 30.57 11.27 19.78
N ASP A 155 31.36 10.94 20.79
CA ASP A 155 32.78 11.31 20.87
C ASP A 155 33.70 10.33 20.10
N ASP A 156 33.22 9.09 19.91
CA ASP A 156 33.95 8.02 19.22
C ASP A 156 33.01 7.30 18.24
N PRO A 157 33.42 7.13 16.97
CA PRO A 157 32.63 6.39 15.98
C PRO A 157 32.28 4.96 16.40
N ALA A 158 33.12 4.29 17.20
CA ALA A 158 32.85 2.96 17.69
C ALA A 158 31.62 2.89 18.63
N SER A 159 31.23 4.03 19.18
CA SER A 159 30.03 4.13 20.04
C SER A 159 28.71 3.84 19.32
N VAL A 160 28.70 3.79 17.96
CA VAL A 160 27.53 3.40 17.18
C VAL A 160 27.01 2.01 17.54
N LYS A 161 27.86 1.08 17.98
CA LYS A 161 27.43 -0.23 18.47
C LYS A 161 26.54 -0.13 19.71
N LYS A 162 26.94 0.72 20.66
CA LYS A 162 26.13 1.01 21.85
C LYS A 162 24.81 1.69 21.49
N LEU A 163 24.84 2.62 20.52
CA LEU A 163 23.61 3.22 20.00
C LEU A 163 22.69 2.16 19.40
N THR A 164 23.24 1.19 18.67
CA THR A 164 22.49 0.07 18.10
C THR A 164 21.82 -0.77 19.20
N ASP A 165 22.55 -1.10 20.26
CA ASP A 165 22.02 -1.85 21.41
C ASP A 165 20.92 -1.06 22.14
N ASP A 166 21.10 0.24 22.38
CA ASP A 166 20.12 1.11 23.02
C ASP A 166 18.84 1.22 22.15
N CYS A 167 18.98 1.33 20.83
CA CYS A 167 17.88 1.31 19.88
C CYS A 167 17.14 -0.05 19.86
N ASP A 168 17.86 -1.16 19.99
CA ASP A 168 17.24 -2.49 20.09
C ASP A 168 16.44 -2.66 21.40
N ILE A 169 16.97 -2.14 22.51
CA ILE A 169 16.24 -2.06 23.77
C ILE A 169 14.97 -1.20 23.60
N LEU A 170 15.05 -0.05 22.90
CA LEU A 170 13.91 0.81 22.61
C LEU A 170 12.83 0.08 21.80
N CYS A 171 13.21 -0.73 20.81
CA CYS A 171 12.25 -1.54 20.04
C CYS A 171 11.47 -2.51 20.92
N ARG A 172 12.15 -3.17 21.87
CA ARG A 172 11.52 -4.07 22.86
C ARG A 172 10.60 -3.32 23.81
N LEU A 173 11.04 -2.17 24.30
CA LEU A 173 10.23 -1.31 25.19
C LEU A 173 9.00 -0.76 24.48
N ALA A 174 9.11 -0.30 23.24
CA ALA A 174 7.98 0.18 22.44
C ALA A 174 6.90 -0.92 22.28
N ARG A 175 7.31 -2.17 22.09
CA ARG A 175 6.40 -3.31 22.05
C ARG A 175 5.67 -3.55 23.36
N THR A 176 6.36 -3.38 24.49
CA THR A 176 5.82 -3.65 25.82
C THR A 176 4.94 -2.48 26.32
N VAL A 177 5.43 -1.26 26.20
CA VAL A 177 4.80 -0.04 26.74
C VAL A 177 3.75 0.53 25.81
N CYS A 178 4.13 0.76 24.54
CA CYS A 178 3.27 1.40 23.55
C CYS A 178 2.42 0.40 22.75
N LYS A 179 2.68 -0.91 22.89
CA LYS A 179 2.12 -1.98 22.02
C LYS A 179 2.43 -1.74 20.54
N ALA A 180 3.55 -1.08 20.25
CA ALA A 180 4.00 -0.72 18.92
C ALA A 180 5.09 -1.68 18.43
N VAL A 181 4.99 -2.15 17.20
CA VAL A 181 6.11 -2.83 16.53
C VAL A 181 6.92 -1.77 15.82
N VAL A 182 8.17 -1.60 16.25
CA VAL A 182 9.07 -0.54 15.80
C VAL A 182 10.35 -1.15 15.24
N THR A 183 10.78 -0.70 14.08
CA THR A 183 12.10 -1.02 13.52
C THR A 183 12.92 0.26 13.44
N ILE A 184 14.15 0.21 13.92
CA ILE A 184 15.04 1.38 13.92
C ILE A 184 16.21 1.08 12.99
N GLY A 185 16.32 1.86 11.91
CA GLY A 185 17.49 1.82 11.04
C GLY A 185 18.54 2.80 11.50
N ILE A 186 19.79 2.39 11.53
CA ILE A 186 20.93 3.21 11.95
C ILE A 186 21.86 3.39 10.75
N GLY A 187 22.16 4.65 10.43
CA GLY A 187 23.02 5.04 9.32
C GLY A 187 24.51 4.96 9.66
N PRO A 188 25.39 5.20 8.68
CA PRO A 188 26.83 5.35 8.94
C PRO A 188 27.11 6.58 9.80
N VAL A 189 28.18 6.50 10.59
CA VAL A 189 28.68 7.65 11.37
C VAL A 189 29.35 8.64 10.42
N CYS A 190 29.08 9.92 10.60
CA CYS A 190 29.76 11.01 9.89
C CYS A 190 30.53 11.92 10.85
N ASP A 191 31.59 12.52 10.35
CA ASP A 191 32.52 13.39 11.10
C ASP A 191 32.15 14.89 11.02
N ASN A 192 31.13 15.19 10.24
CA ASN A 192 30.58 16.55 10.15
C ASN A 192 29.08 16.51 9.93
N LEU A 193 28.42 17.57 10.38
CA LEU A 193 26.96 17.66 10.32
C LEU A 193 26.43 17.86 8.91
N SER A 194 27.24 18.43 8.00
CA SER A 194 26.84 18.64 6.60
C SER A 194 26.74 17.33 5.79
N ALA A 195 27.34 16.23 6.30
CA ALA A 195 27.25 14.91 5.69
C ALA A 195 26.16 14.01 6.31
N ILE A 196 25.31 14.57 7.14
CA ILE A 196 24.27 13.80 7.87
C ILE A 196 23.19 13.23 6.94
N ASP A 197 23.00 13.80 5.76
CA ASP A 197 22.11 13.33 4.71
C ASP A 197 22.47 11.89 4.27
N SER A 198 23.77 11.59 4.20
CA SER A 198 24.27 10.25 3.88
C SER A 198 23.98 9.27 5.03
N SER A 199 24.11 9.70 6.29
CA SER A 199 23.73 8.91 7.46
C SER A 199 22.23 8.64 7.48
N TYR A 200 21.41 9.65 7.23
CA TYR A 200 19.96 9.52 7.16
C TYR A 200 19.49 8.57 6.03
N THR A 201 20.09 8.72 4.84
CA THR A 201 19.81 7.82 3.70
C THR A 201 20.19 6.37 4.02
N GLY A 202 21.34 6.17 4.68
CA GLY A 202 21.77 4.87 5.19
C GLY A 202 20.80 4.30 6.23
N ALA A 203 20.29 5.13 7.14
CA ALA A 203 19.30 4.72 8.13
C ALA A 203 17.96 4.31 7.49
N LEU A 204 17.48 5.05 6.49
CA LEU A 204 16.30 4.67 5.71
C LEU A 204 16.50 3.34 4.96
N SER A 205 17.69 3.16 4.37
CA SER A 205 18.06 1.90 3.74
C SER A 205 18.03 0.76 4.77
N ALA A 206 18.62 0.95 5.97
CA ALA A 206 18.62 -0.03 7.04
C ALA A 206 17.17 -0.42 7.47
N VAL A 207 16.26 0.56 7.58
CA VAL A 207 14.83 0.26 7.84
C VAL A 207 14.24 -0.64 6.75
N SER A 208 14.63 -0.47 5.49
CA SER A 208 14.13 -1.29 4.38
C SER A 208 14.51 -2.76 4.51
N TYR A 209 15.64 -3.07 5.13
CA TYR A 209 16.07 -4.43 5.39
C TYR A 209 15.19 -5.20 6.40
N ARG A 210 14.19 -4.54 7.03
CA ARG A 210 13.21 -5.24 7.88
C ARG A 210 12.46 -6.35 7.14
N VAL A 211 12.32 -6.26 5.82
CA VAL A 211 11.68 -7.31 5.00
C VAL A 211 12.50 -8.59 4.96
N LEU A 212 13.83 -8.50 5.15
CA LEU A 212 14.77 -9.64 5.18
C LEU A 212 15.07 -10.12 6.61
N TYR A 213 15.31 -9.18 7.52
CA TYR A 213 15.75 -9.48 8.90
C TYR A 213 14.59 -9.49 9.92
N GLY A 214 13.36 -9.14 9.50
CA GLY A 214 12.20 -9.03 10.37
C GLY A 214 12.11 -7.68 11.07
N THR A 215 10.91 -7.39 11.61
CA THR A 215 10.58 -6.17 12.35
C THR A 215 10.87 -6.27 13.84
N GLY A 216 10.73 -5.16 14.55
CA GLY A 216 10.81 -5.11 16.01
C GLY A 216 12.24 -5.11 16.56
N ARG A 217 13.21 -4.63 15.79
CA ARG A 217 14.64 -4.61 16.11
C ARG A 217 15.35 -3.38 15.52
N ALA A 218 16.55 -3.11 16.04
CA ALA A 218 17.49 -2.17 15.44
C ALA A 218 18.28 -2.86 14.32
N ILE A 219 18.54 -2.14 13.24
CA ILE A 219 19.31 -2.59 12.07
C ILE A 219 20.36 -1.53 11.76
N ASN A 220 21.63 -1.87 11.92
CA ASN A 220 22.72 -0.97 11.59
C ASN A 220 23.21 -1.27 10.17
N ILE A 221 23.20 -0.27 9.29
CA ILE A 221 23.59 -0.44 7.89
C ILE A 221 25.03 -0.93 7.72
N ALA A 222 25.94 -0.54 8.62
CA ALA A 222 27.33 -0.94 8.60
C ALA A 222 27.56 -2.42 8.99
N GLU A 223 26.59 -3.05 9.66
CA GLU A 223 26.65 -4.46 10.07
C GLU A 223 25.99 -5.39 9.06
N ILE A 224 25.33 -4.84 8.03
CA ILE A 224 24.75 -5.63 6.96
C ILE A 224 25.89 -6.13 6.06
N ALA A 225 26.34 -7.36 6.31
CA ALA A 225 27.32 -7.99 5.44
C ALA A 225 26.71 -8.31 4.08
N PRO A 226 27.39 -7.99 2.96
CA PRO A 226 26.99 -8.54 1.67
C PRO A 226 27.12 -10.07 1.76
N SER A 227 26.01 -10.78 1.59
CA SER A 227 26.02 -12.24 1.54
C SER A 227 26.70 -12.66 0.25
N GLU A 228 27.85 -13.35 0.35
CA GLU A 228 28.57 -13.91 -0.82
C GLU A 228 27.86 -15.13 -1.43
N THR A 229 26.78 -15.60 -0.83
CA THR A 229 26.04 -16.78 -1.27
C THR A 229 24.81 -16.38 -2.11
N SER A 230 25.03 -16.08 -3.37
CA SER A 230 23.95 -16.19 -4.36
C SER A 230 23.69 -17.67 -4.64
N ALA A 231 22.71 -18.24 -3.97
CA ALA A 231 22.18 -19.54 -4.35
C ALA A 231 21.60 -19.48 -5.77
N PRO A 232 21.75 -20.53 -6.59
CA PRO A 232 21.35 -20.43 -7.98
C PRO A 232 19.84 -20.24 -8.14
N TYR A 233 19.44 -19.23 -8.89
CA TYR A 233 18.09 -18.83 -9.34
C TYR A 233 17.20 -19.94 -9.93
N ARG A 234 17.71 -21.17 -10.04
CA ARG A 234 17.08 -22.25 -10.82
C ARG A 234 15.80 -22.84 -10.21
N ASN A 235 15.54 -22.69 -8.93
CA ASN A 235 14.37 -23.33 -8.30
C ASN A 235 13.12 -22.45 -8.21
N GLU A 236 13.26 -21.14 -8.33
CA GLU A 236 12.15 -20.21 -8.13
C GLU A 236 11.12 -20.24 -9.26
N GLN A 237 11.57 -20.35 -10.50
CA GLN A 237 10.66 -20.42 -11.67
C GLN A 237 9.82 -21.70 -11.67
N ASP A 238 10.41 -22.84 -11.29
CA ASP A 238 9.69 -24.11 -11.22
C ASP A 238 8.64 -24.11 -10.10
N GLN A 239 8.94 -23.48 -8.96
CA GLN A 239 8.03 -23.36 -7.84
C GLN A 239 6.87 -22.40 -8.13
N LEU A 240 7.14 -21.25 -8.76
CA LEU A 240 6.09 -20.33 -9.20
C LEU A 240 5.20 -20.96 -10.27
N ALA A 241 5.77 -21.75 -11.19
CA ALA A 241 5.00 -22.53 -12.14
C ALA A 241 4.07 -23.54 -11.47
N GLN A 242 4.51 -24.15 -10.35
CA GLN A 242 3.65 -25.00 -9.54
C GLN A 242 2.48 -24.22 -8.90
N VAL A 243 2.73 -23.00 -8.36
CA VAL A 243 1.65 -22.12 -7.87
C VAL A 243 0.62 -21.87 -8.97
N PHE A 244 1.05 -21.48 -10.16
CA PHE A 244 0.15 -21.25 -11.30
C PHE A 244 -0.61 -22.50 -11.75
N LYS A 245 0.01 -23.68 -11.62
CA LYS A 245 -0.68 -24.94 -11.86
C LYS A 245 -1.83 -25.15 -10.87
N GLU A 246 -1.61 -24.91 -9.58
CA GLU A 246 -2.64 -25.04 -8.55
C GLU A 246 -3.77 -24.02 -8.72
N VAL A 247 -3.44 -22.80 -9.16
CA VAL A 247 -4.47 -21.79 -9.55
C VAL A 247 -5.39 -22.35 -10.64
N ARG A 248 -4.84 -23.10 -11.63
CA ARG A 248 -5.63 -23.71 -12.70
C ARG A 248 -6.42 -24.93 -12.24
N MET A 249 -5.88 -25.70 -11.29
CA MET A 249 -6.50 -26.97 -10.80
C MET A 249 -7.69 -26.75 -9.86
N ASN A 250 -7.84 -25.54 -9.33
CA ASN A 250 -8.94 -25.13 -8.47
C ASN A 250 -8.99 -25.87 -7.10
N ASP A 251 -7.83 -26.22 -6.55
CA ASP A 251 -7.69 -26.72 -5.19
C ASP A 251 -7.05 -25.64 -4.29
N ALA A 252 -7.85 -25.08 -3.38
CA ALA A 252 -7.41 -24.01 -2.50
C ALA A 252 -6.41 -24.47 -1.43
N VAL A 253 -6.45 -25.74 -1.04
CA VAL A 253 -5.53 -26.29 -0.02
C VAL A 253 -4.14 -26.48 -0.61
N SER A 254 -4.06 -27.15 -1.77
CA SER A 254 -2.80 -27.33 -2.50
C SER A 254 -2.21 -26.01 -2.94
N LEU A 255 -3.04 -25.03 -3.33
CA LEU A 255 -2.59 -23.68 -3.68
C LEU A 255 -1.89 -22.99 -2.51
N LYS A 256 -2.50 -22.97 -1.33
CA LYS A 256 -1.88 -22.34 -0.14
C LYS A 256 -0.56 -23.01 0.22
N LYS A 257 -0.48 -24.34 0.13
CA LYS A 257 0.76 -25.08 0.37
C LYS A 257 1.85 -24.70 -0.63
N ALA A 258 1.52 -24.65 -1.93
CA ALA A 258 2.47 -24.28 -2.96
C ALA A 258 2.98 -22.83 -2.80
N ILE A 259 2.11 -21.90 -2.39
CA ILE A 259 2.51 -20.50 -2.10
C ILE A 259 3.45 -20.46 -0.89
N HIS A 260 3.14 -21.16 0.18
CA HIS A 260 4.00 -21.22 1.36
C HIS A 260 5.39 -21.78 1.02
N GLU A 261 5.45 -22.89 0.29
CA GLU A 261 6.72 -23.49 -0.16
C GLU A 261 7.53 -22.52 -1.05
N TYR A 262 6.86 -21.81 -1.97
CA TYR A 262 7.47 -20.79 -2.82
C TYR A 262 8.07 -19.64 -1.99
N ILE A 263 7.30 -19.05 -1.07
CA ILE A 263 7.75 -17.94 -0.24
C ILE A 263 8.88 -18.36 0.72
N VAL A 264 8.81 -19.56 1.31
CA VAL A 264 9.85 -20.06 2.22
C VAL A 264 11.17 -20.26 1.48
N SER A 265 11.12 -20.81 0.28
CA SER A 265 12.34 -21.07 -0.50
C SER A 265 12.97 -19.81 -1.07
N SER A 266 12.14 -18.84 -1.51
CA SER A 266 12.64 -17.57 -2.05
C SER A 266 13.24 -16.66 -0.99
N ALA A 267 12.63 -16.57 0.19
CA ALA A 267 13.05 -15.63 1.23
C ALA A 267 14.45 -15.92 1.84
N ALA A 268 15.02 -17.10 1.60
CA ALA A 268 16.35 -17.46 2.10
C ALA A 268 17.50 -17.05 1.15
N ASN A 269 17.21 -16.52 -0.01
CA ASN A 269 18.15 -16.47 -1.13
C ASN A 269 18.66 -15.07 -1.51
N TYR A 270 18.21 -14.00 -0.84
CA TYR A 270 18.60 -12.63 -1.22
C TYR A 270 19.75 -12.12 -0.36
N ALA A 271 20.84 -11.76 -1.01
CA ALA A 271 22.03 -11.22 -0.36
C ALA A 271 21.83 -9.76 0.11
N ASN A 272 20.94 -9.03 -0.55
CA ASN A 272 20.70 -7.61 -0.27
C ASN A 272 19.28 -7.17 -0.66
N ILE A 273 18.92 -5.96 -0.25
CA ILE A 273 17.58 -5.41 -0.50
C ILE A 273 17.30 -5.18 -1.99
N GLN A 274 18.33 -4.89 -2.80
CA GLN A 274 18.19 -4.70 -4.24
C GLN A 274 17.78 -5.99 -4.93
N GLU A 275 18.40 -7.11 -4.57
CA GLU A 275 18.00 -8.42 -5.09
C GLU A 275 16.57 -8.79 -4.71
N TYR A 276 16.15 -8.49 -3.47
CA TYR A 276 14.76 -8.66 -3.05
C TYR A 276 13.80 -7.80 -3.90
N HIS A 277 14.14 -6.53 -4.18
CA HIS A 277 13.32 -5.68 -5.04
C HIS A 277 13.21 -6.23 -6.48
N VAL A 278 14.32 -6.74 -7.03
CA VAL A 278 14.32 -7.40 -8.36
C VAL A 278 13.42 -8.64 -8.36
N TYR A 279 13.49 -9.46 -7.32
CA TYR A 279 12.59 -10.60 -7.14
C TYR A 279 11.12 -10.19 -7.12
N VAL A 280 10.75 -9.20 -6.31
CA VAL A 280 9.38 -8.70 -6.23
C VAL A 280 8.89 -8.17 -7.59
N MET A 281 9.75 -7.45 -8.34
CA MET A 281 9.43 -7.00 -9.69
C MET A 281 9.18 -8.18 -10.63
N GLY A 282 10.02 -9.21 -10.56
CA GLY A 282 9.86 -10.46 -11.31
C GLY A 282 8.54 -11.15 -10.99
N LEU A 283 8.23 -11.32 -9.70
CA LEU A 283 6.99 -11.93 -9.23
C LEU A 283 5.75 -11.19 -9.76
N ILE A 284 5.72 -9.87 -9.64
CA ILE A 284 4.61 -9.05 -10.15
C ILE A 284 4.48 -9.21 -11.67
N SER A 285 5.60 -9.19 -12.41
CA SER A 285 5.62 -9.39 -13.86
C SER A 285 5.01 -10.74 -14.26
N GLU A 286 5.39 -11.81 -13.59
CA GLU A 286 4.87 -13.16 -13.85
C GLU A 286 3.36 -13.27 -13.53
N LEU A 287 2.88 -12.63 -12.48
CA LEU A 287 1.46 -12.56 -12.15
C LEU A 287 0.66 -11.81 -13.23
N TYR A 288 1.19 -10.70 -13.75
CA TYR A 288 0.57 -9.97 -14.88
C TYR A 288 0.57 -10.81 -16.16
N GLN A 289 1.67 -11.52 -16.46
CA GLN A 289 1.73 -12.41 -17.61
C GLN A 289 0.73 -13.57 -17.50
N PHE A 290 0.62 -14.18 -16.33
CA PHE A 290 -0.37 -15.23 -16.09
C PHE A 290 -1.81 -14.71 -16.28
N THR A 291 -2.11 -13.53 -15.75
CA THR A 291 -3.41 -12.85 -15.91
C THR A 291 -3.74 -12.61 -17.38
N LYS A 292 -2.78 -12.10 -18.15
CA LYS A 292 -2.92 -11.87 -19.59
C LYS A 292 -3.11 -13.19 -20.37
N ASN A 293 -2.29 -14.20 -20.10
CA ASN A 293 -2.35 -15.50 -20.77
C ASN A 293 -3.66 -16.25 -20.51
N THR A 294 -4.27 -16.04 -19.34
CA THR A 294 -5.58 -16.61 -18.99
C THR A 294 -6.74 -15.69 -19.35
N GLN A 295 -6.46 -14.53 -19.95
CA GLN A 295 -7.45 -13.53 -20.32
C GLN A 295 -8.36 -13.14 -19.14
N LEU A 296 -7.79 -12.97 -17.96
CA LEU A 296 -8.46 -12.37 -16.80
C LEU A 296 -8.33 -10.87 -16.88
N ASP A 297 -9.25 -10.16 -16.23
CA ASP A 297 -9.21 -8.72 -16.08
C ASP A 297 -8.19 -8.35 -14.98
N ALA A 298 -7.13 -7.65 -15.35
CA ALA A 298 -6.06 -7.28 -14.43
C ALA A 298 -6.55 -6.34 -13.32
N ASP A 299 -7.45 -5.40 -13.63
CA ASP A 299 -8.00 -4.46 -12.66
C ASP A 299 -8.81 -5.19 -11.57
N GLN A 300 -9.53 -6.23 -11.97
CA GLN A 300 -10.27 -7.08 -11.02
C GLN A 300 -9.34 -7.99 -10.22
N VAL A 301 -8.27 -8.50 -10.81
CA VAL A 301 -7.29 -9.35 -10.13
C VAL A 301 -6.53 -8.57 -9.08
N PHE A 302 -5.96 -7.41 -9.43
CA PHE A 302 -5.08 -6.64 -8.56
C PHE A 302 -5.83 -5.59 -7.72
N GLN A 303 -7.12 -5.30 -8.01
CA GLN A 303 -7.94 -4.29 -7.34
C GLN A 303 -7.27 -2.91 -7.27
N SER A 304 -6.72 -2.47 -8.40
CA SER A 304 -6.04 -1.19 -8.68
C SER A 304 -5.73 -0.34 -7.45
N SER A 305 -4.68 -0.60 -6.76
CA SER A 305 -4.08 0.38 -5.87
C SER A 305 -2.95 1.08 -6.64
N GLU A 306 -2.83 2.36 -6.45
CA GLU A 306 -2.03 3.30 -7.25
C GLU A 306 -0.55 2.94 -7.40
N ASP A 307 0.03 2.04 -6.61
CA ASP A 307 1.41 1.58 -6.79
C ASP A 307 1.64 0.20 -6.14
N ILE A 308 1.22 -0.86 -6.84
CA ILE A 308 1.41 -2.25 -6.39
C ILE A 308 2.89 -2.51 -6.10
N LEU A 309 3.80 -2.03 -6.96
CA LEU A 309 5.23 -2.28 -6.82
C LEU A 309 5.78 -1.69 -5.52
N GLN A 310 5.50 -0.41 -5.25
CA GLN A 310 5.95 0.24 -4.00
C GLN A 310 5.36 -0.40 -2.75
N THR A 311 4.11 -0.87 -2.85
CA THR A 311 3.44 -1.54 -1.73
C THR A 311 4.07 -2.89 -1.45
N VAL A 312 4.23 -3.73 -2.47
CA VAL A 312 4.75 -5.10 -2.32
C VAL A 312 6.23 -5.13 -1.96
N GLN A 313 7.04 -4.18 -2.45
CA GLN A 313 8.46 -4.06 -2.07
C GLN A 313 8.69 -3.76 -0.57
N LYS A 314 7.70 -3.21 0.11
CA LYS A 314 7.76 -2.91 1.55
C LYS A 314 7.17 -4.02 2.42
N MET A 315 6.58 -5.04 1.81
CA MET A 315 5.94 -6.16 2.52
C MET A 315 7.00 -7.08 3.14
N GLU A 316 6.75 -7.49 4.37
CA GLU A 316 7.47 -8.57 5.00
C GLU A 316 7.05 -9.92 4.41
N LYS A 317 7.83 -10.96 4.67
CA LYS A 317 7.60 -12.31 4.16
C LYS A 317 6.16 -12.81 4.38
N ASP A 318 5.65 -12.65 5.60
CA ASP A 318 4.30 -13.11 5.95
C ASP A 318 3.22 -12.29 5.22
N GLU A 319 3.46 -10.99 4.99
CA GLU A 319 2.55 -10.14 4.21
C GLU A 319 2.55 -10.51 2.74
N LEU A 320 3.74 -10.76 2.20
CA LEU A 320 3.90 -11.19 0.81
C LEU A 320 3.17 -12.52 0.58
N GLU A 321 3.25 -13.46 1.54
CA GLU A 321 2.54 -14.73 1.48
C GLU A 321 1.01 -14.53 1.50
N VAL A 322 0.51 -13.68 2.38
CA VAL A 322 -0.92 -13.35 2.46
C VAL A 322 -1.38 -12.66 1.18
N TRP A 323 -0.67 -11.63 0.74
CA TRP A 323 -0.99 -10.89 -0.48
C TRP A 323 -1.00 -11.80 -1.72
N LEU A 324 0.03 -12.63 -1.88
CA LEU A 324 0.11 -13.58 -3.00
C LEU A 324 -1.03 -14.61 -2.94
N SER A 325 -1.37 -15.07 -1.74
CA SER A 325 -2.50 -15.99 -1.54
C SER A 325 -3.83 -15.37 -1.95
N GLU A 326 -4.08 -14.10 -1.60
CA GLU A 326 -5.29 -13.37 -1.99
C GLU A 326 -5.40 -13.19 -3.49
N ILE A 327 -4.31 -12.76 -4.14
CA ILE A 327 -4.25 -12.60 -5.61
C ILE A 327 -4.52 -13.94 -6.31
N CYS A 328 -3.82 -14.99 -5.91
CA CYS A 328 -3.95 -16.31 -6.52
C CYS A 328 -5.35 -16.94 -6.31
N LEU A 329 -5.95 -16.79 -5.13
CA LEU A 329 -7.32 -17.24 -4.85
C LEU A 329 -8.35 -16.46 -5.68
N ARG A 330 -8.14 -15.17 -5.88
CA ARG A 330 -8.98 -14.35 -6.74
C ARG A 330 -8.89 -14.80 -8.20
N MET A 331 -7.66 -15.00 -8.71
CA MET A 331 -7.44 -15.57 -10.05
C MET A 331 -8.14 -16.93 -10.21
N GLN A 332 -8.00 -17.81 -9.22
CA GLN A 332 -8.64 -19.12 -9.21
C GLN A 332 -10.17 -19.02 -9.31
N THR A 333 -10.77 -18.13 -8.54
CA THR A 333 -12.22 -17.90 -8.53
C THR A 333 -12.70 -17.38 -9.89
N MET A 334 -12.01 -16.38 -10.45
CA MET A 334 -12.34 -15.81 -11.75
C MET A 334 -12.21 -16.85 -12.89
N LEU A 335 -11.17 -17.69 -12.85
CA LEU A 335 -11.01 -18.79 -13.81
C LEU A 335 -12.14 -19.81 -13.73
N LYS A 336 -12.59 -20.13 -12.50
CA LYS A 336 -13.71 -21.02 -12.27
C LYS A 336 -15.02 -20.47 -12.84
N GLU A 337 -15.27 -19.19 -12.60
CA GLU A 337 -16.46 -18.51 -13.13
C GLU A 337 -16.41 -18.41 -14.66
N LYS A 338 -15.27 -18.06 -15.22
CA LYS A 338 -15.06 -18.01 -16.68
C LYS A 338 -15.35 -19.37 -17.33
N ARG A 339 -14.83 -20.46 -16.74
CA ARG A 339 -15.13 -21.83 -17.22
C ARG A 339 -16.62 -22.14 -17.13
N LYS A 340 -17.27 -21.82 -16.00
CA LYS A 340 -18.71 -22.02 -15.82
C LYS A 340 -19.54 -21.23 -16.85
N ASN A 341 -19.19 -19.97 -17.07
CA ASN A 341 -19.87 -19.13 -18.04
C ASN A 341 -19.66 -19.63 -19.49
N THR A 342 -18.45 -20.03 -19.84
CA THR A 342 -18.17 -20.64 -21.16
C THR A 342 -18.98 -21.91 -21.35
N THR A 343 -19.05 -22.78 -20.33
CA THR A 343 -19.84 -24.01 -20.37
C THR A 343 -21.34 -23.72 -20.53
N LYS A 344 -21.88 -22.77 -19.79
CA LYS A 344 -23.29 -22.36 -19.88
C LYS A 344 -23.62 -21.80 -21.27
N THR A 345 -22.78 -20.89 -21.78
CA THR A 345 -22.93 -20.31 -23.13
C THR A 345 -22.89 -21.38 -24.21
N PHE A 346 -21.99 -22.35 -24.08
CA PHE A 346 -21.88 -23.47 -25.00
C PHE A 346 -23.14 -24.35 -25.01
N VAL A 347 -23.71 -24.72 -23.85
CA VAL A 347 -24.95 -25.48 -23.75
C VAL A 347 -26.13 -24.69 -24.32
N THR A 348 -26.23 -23.40 -24.03
CA THR A 348 -27.27 -22.52 -24.61
C THR A 348 -27.19 -22.48 -26.14
N LYS A 349 -26.00 -22.31 -26.71
CA LYS A 349 -25.81 -22.37 -28.17
C LYS A 349 -26.24 -23.71 -28.76
N ALA A 350 -25.97 -24.81 -28.07
CA ALA A 350 -26.42 -26.13 -28.50
C ALA A 350 -27.95 -26.24 -28.49
N GLN A 351 -28.61 -25.77 -27.45
CA GLN A 351 -30.07 -25.76 -27.35
C GLN A 351 -30.73 -24.89 -28.42
N ASP A 352 -30.19 -23.70 -28.67
CA ASP A 352 -30.67 -22.79 -29.71
C ASP A 352 -30.53 -23.40 -31.11
N TYR A 353 -29.38 -24.04 -31.37
CA TYR A 353 -29.16 -24.72 -32.63
C TYR A 353 -30.16 -25.85 -32.86
N VAL A 354 -30.44 -26.69 -31.83
CA VAL A 354 -31.46 -27.74 -31.90
C VAL A 354 -32.86 -27.16 -32.14
N ASN A 355 -33.21 -26.09 -31.45
CA ASN A 355 -34.52 -25.45 -31.63
C ASN A 355 -34.73 -24.90 -33.05
N GLN A 356 -33.68 -24.42 -33.68
CA GLN A 356 -33.73 -23.92 -35.08
C GLN A 356 -33.66 -25.01 -36.12
N ASN A 357 -32.99 -26.14 -35.83
CA ASN A 357 -32.66 -27.16 -36.83
C ASN A 357 -33.21 -28.56 -36.48
N TYR A 358 -34.19 -28.70 -35.58
CA TYR A 358 -34.74 -30.01 -35.14
C TYR A 358 -35.36 -30.81 -36.28
N SER A 359 -35.82 -30.14 -37.36
CA SER A 359 -36.38 -30.75 -38.56
C SER A 359 -35.34 -31.38 -39.49
N ASP A 360 -34.08 -31.09 -39.28
CA ASP A 360 -32.98 -31.69 -40.05
C ASP A 360 -32.81 -33.19 -39.69
N ILE A 361 -33.05 -34.05 -40.64
CA ILE A 361 -32.99 -35.52 -40.48
C ILE A 361 -31.58 -35.97 -40.03
N ASP A 362 -30.54 -35.31 -40.50
CA ASP A 362 -29.13 -35.63 -40.25
C ASP A 362 -28.61 -35.02 -38.96
N LEU A 363 -29.44 -34.30 -38.17
CA LEU A 363 -29.00 -33.69 -36.93
C LEU A 363 -28.70 -34.78 -35.87
N ASN A 364 -27.44 -34.87 -35.53
CA ASN A 364 -26.88 -35.82 -34.58
C ASN A 364 -25.78 -35.18 -33.71
N VAL A 365 -25.17 -35.95 -32.80
CA VAL A 365 -24.12 -35.49 -31.88
C VAL A 365 -22.91 -34.94 -32.67
N ASP A 366 -22.51 -35.58 -33.77
CA ASP A 366 -21.32 -35.20 -34.52
C ASP A 366 -21.53 -33.86 -35.23
N LYS A 367 -22.73 -33.64 -35.79
CA LYS A 367 -23.08 -32.39 -36.47
C LYS A 367 -23.11 -31.18 -35.52
N ILE A 368 -23.66 -31.35 -34.33
CA ILE A 368 -23.63 -30.30 -33.33
C ILE A 368 -22.22 -30.06 -32.75
N CYS A 369 -21.41 -31.12 -32.61
CA CYS A 369 -20.03 -30.99 -32.19
C CYS A 369 -19.17 -30.25 -33.22
N ALA A 370 -19.37 -30.51 -34.49
CA ALA A 370 -18.73 -29.78 -35.57
C ALA A 370 -19.12 -28.29 -35.55
N TYR A 371 -20.39 -27.97 -35.34
CA TYR A 371 -20.87 -26.59 -35.23
C TYR A 371 -20.24 -25.85 -34.01
N LEU A 372 -20.11 -26.54 -32.90
CA LEU A 372 -19.59 -25.96 -31.67
C LEU A 372 -18.06 -26.01 -31.56
N GLY A 373 -17.37 -26.73 -32.44
CA GLY A 373 -15.91 -26.89 -32.43
C GLY A 373 -15.40 -27.70 -31.22
N VAL A 374 -16.13 -28.74 -30.80
CA VAL A 374 -15.80 -29.56 -29.62
C VAL A 374 -15.83 -31.05 -29.93
N SER A 375 -15.18 -31.86 -29.06
CA SER A 375 -15.23 -33.32 -29.21
C SER A 375 -16.56 -33.88 -28.68
N SER A 376 -17.03 -34.98 -29.30
CA SER A 376 -18.29 -35.65 -28.92
C SER A 376 -18.31 -36.16 -27.49
N ALA A 377 -17.16 -36.61 -26.96
CA ALA A 377 -17.02 -37.06 -25.57
C ALA A 377 -17.20 -35.91 -24.57
N TYR A 378 -16.53 -34.78 -24.85
CA TYR A 378 -16.67 -33.57 -24.02
C TYR A 378 -18.11 -33.03 -24.07
N PHE A 379 -18.65 -32.87 -25.27
CA PHE A 379 -20.03 -32.41 -25.45
C PHE A 379 -21.05 -33.26 -24.70
N SER A 380 -21.03 -34.56 -24.88
CA SER A 380 -22.00 -35.49 -24.26
C SER A 380 -21.98 -35.42 -22.74
N THR A 381 -20.76 -35.33 -22.14
CA THR A 381 -20.59 -35.23 -20.70
C THR A 381 -21.14 -33.93 -20.15
N VAL A 382 -20.76 -32.80 -20.77
CA VAL A 382 -21.12 -31.45 -20.34
C VAL A 382 -22.62 -31.20 -20.56
N PHE A 383 -23.12 -31.53 -21.75
CA PHE A 383 -24.53 -31.33 -22.09
C PHE A 383 -25.46 -32.10 -21.14
N LYS A 384 -25.14 -33.39 -20.85
CA LYS A 384 -25.90 -34.19 -19.90
C LYS A 384 -25.83 -33.64 -18.48
N LYS A 385 -24.68 -33.15 -18.05
CA LYS A 385 -24.50 -32.56 -16.71
C LYS A 385 -25.31 -31.28 -16.53
N GLU A 386 -25.34 -30.41 -17.52
CA GLU A 386 -26.02 -29.11 -17.45
C GLU A 386 -27.52 -29.18 -17.72
N THR A 387 -27.97 -30.10 -18.62
CA THR A 387 -29.39 -30.21 -19.00
C THR A 387 -30.13 -31.36 -18.30
N GLY A 388 -29.42 -32.24 -17.63
CA GLY A 388 -29.96 -33.46 -17.00
C GLY A 388 -30.29 -34.56 -18.03
N LYS A 389 -30.17 -34.35 -19.33
CA LYS A 389 -30.57 -35.28 -20.40
C LYS A 389 -29.46 -35.46 -21.42
N SER A 390 -29.41 -36.65 -22.07
CA SER A 390 -28.54 -36.81 -23.25
C SER A 390 -29.03 -35.93 -24.39
N PHE A 391 -28.10 -35.55 -25.31
CA PHE A 391 -28.47 -34.78 -26.51
C PHE A 391 -29.55 -35.42 -27.33
N THR A 392 -29.46 -36.74 -27.56
CA THR A 392 -30.47 -37.51 -28.32
C THR A 392 -31.84 -37.44 -27.68
N ASN A 393 -31.93 -37.54 -26.35
CA ASN A 393 -33.20 -37.40 -25.62
C ASN A 393 -33.74 -35.97 -25.73
N PHE A 394 -32.88 -34.96 -25.63
CA PHE A 394 -33.28 -33.58 -25.76
C PHE A 394 -33.81 -33.26 -27.17
N LEU A 395 -33.12 -33.68 -28.20
CA LEU A 395 -33.60 -33.56 -29.59
C LEU A 395 -34.94 -34.28 -29.79
N THR A 396 -35.09 -35.50 -29.26
CA THR A 396 -36.33 -36.24 -29.34
C THR A 396 -37.49 -35.50 -28.68
N ASP A 397 -37.26 -34.92 -27.49
CA ASP A 397 -38.27 -34.11 -26.76
C ASP A 397 -38.74 -32.92 -27.59
N ILE A 398 -37.81 -32.18 -28.22
CA ILE A 398 -38.12 -31.03 -29.09
C ILE A 398 -38.91 -31.47 -30.30
N ARG A 399 -38.49 -32.54 -30.98
CA ARG A 399 -39.20 -33.11 -32.17
C ARG A 399 -40.62 -33.55 -31.79
N MET A 400 -40.80 -34.24 -30.64
CA MET A 400 -42.10 -34.70 -30.19
C MET A 400 -43.02 -33.53 -29.77
N LYS A 401 -42.49 -32.52 -29.14
CA LYS A 401 -43.25 -31.30 -28.78
C LYS A 401 -43.79 -30.59 -30.04
N ASN A 402 -42.95 -30.46 -31.06
CA ASN A 402 -43.36 -29.86 -32.32
C ASN A 402 -44.33 -30.78 -33.10
N ALA A 403 -44.14 -32.10 -33.00
CA ALA A 403 -45.07 -33.07 -33.61
C ALA A 403 -46.50 -32.94 -33.05
N VAL A 404 -46.64 -32.77 -31.75
CA VAL A 404 -47.96 -32.52 -31.09
C VAL A 404 -48.59 -31.27 -31.72
N THR A 405 -47.85 -30.15 -31.82
CA THR A 405 -48.36 -28.92 -32.39
C THR A 405 -48.86 -29.06 -33.86
N LEU A 406 -48.16 -29.90 -34.65
CA LEU A 406 -48.53 -30.16 -36.05
C LEU A 406 -49.75 -31.11 -36.15
N LEU A 407 -49.81 -32.10 -35.27
CA LEU A 407 -50.98 -33.02 -35.18
C LEU A 407 -52.24 -32.27 -34.74
N ASP A 408 -52.11 -31.30 -33.86
CA ASP A 408 -53.20 -30.42 -33.43
C ASP A 408 -53.77 -29.55 -34.56
N ARG A 409 -52.97 -29.28 -35.62
CA ARG A 409 -53.39 -28.62 -36.84
C ARG A 409 -53.97 -29.54 -37.92
N ASP A 410 -54.30 -30.75 -37.52
CA ASP A 410 -54.92 -31.78 -38.38
C ASP A 410 -54.01 -32.29 -39.53
N GLU A 411 -52.68 -32.10 -39.43
CA GLU A 411 -51.71 -32.61 -40.44
C GLU A 411 -51.67 -34.17 -40.43
N LYS A 412 -51.41 -34.73 -41.62
CA LYS A 412 -51.29 -36.20 -41.76
C LYS A 412 -50.01 -36.70 -41.07
N THR A 413 -50.05 -37.86 -40.37
CA THR A 413 -48.95 -38.40 -39.57
C THR A 413 -47.61 -38.52 -40.33
N TYR A 414 -47.64 -38.96 -41.58
CA TYR A 414 -46.42 -39.08 -42.36
C TYR A 414 -45.78 -37.73 -42.71
N VAL A 415 -46.60 -36.69 -42.95
CA VAL A 415 -46.15 -35.29 -43.17
C VAL A 415 -45.53 -34.72 -41.87
N VAL A 416 -46.15 -35.03 -40.75
CA VAL A 416 -45.64 -34.58 -39.44
C VAL A 416 -44.27 -35.23 -39.17
N ALA A 417 -44.14 -36.56 -39.47
CA ALA A 417 -42.88 -37.28 -39.28
C ALA A 417 -41.73 -36.56 -40.05
N GLU A 418 -41.93 -36.24 -41.32
CA GLU A 418 -40.98 -35.57 -42.16
C GLU A 418 -40.64 -34.16 -41.67
N LYS A 419 -41.65 -33.36 -41.30
CA LYS A 419 -41.49 -31.98 -40.81
C LYS A 419 -40.75 -31.91 -39.48
N VAL A 420 -40.77 -32.96 -38.66
CA VAL A 420 -40.08 -33.00 -37.39
C VAL A 420 -38.75 -33.78 -37.46
N GLY A 421 -38.26 -34.11 -38.66
CA GLY A 421 -36.94 -34.68 -38.85
C GLY A 421 -36.84 -36.19 -38.70
N TYR A 422 -37.92 -36.95 -39.02
CA TYR A 422 -37.89 -38.41 -39.13
C TYR A 422 -38.09 -38.86 -40.55
N SER A 423 -37.11 -39.61 -41.05
CA SER A 423 -37.19 -40.20 -42.42
C SER A 423 -38.17 -41.37 -42.53
N ASP A 424 -38.38 -42.13 -41.43
CA ASP A 424 -39.31 -43.24 -41.35
C ASP A 424 -40.54 -42.90 -40.47
N PRO A 425 -41.75 -42.79 -41.08
CA PRO A 425 -42.99 -42.54 -40.34
C PRO A 425 -43.37 -43.65 -39.34
N ASN A 426 -42.89 -44.89 -39.55
CA ASN A 426 -43.16 -45.99 -38.60
C ASN A 426 -42.32 -45.82 -37.34
N TYR A 427 -41.03 -45.49 -37.52
CA TYR A 427 -40.13 -45.18 -36.42
C TYR A 427 -40.63 -43.97 -35.64
N PHE A 428 -41.03 -42.90 -36.31
CA PHE A 428 -41.72 -41.75 -35.67
C PHE A 428 -42.87 -42.18 -34.79
N SER A 429 -43.79 -42.98 -35.35
CA SER A 429 -45.00 -43.47 -34.63
C SER A 429 -44.62 -44.30 -33.40
N TYR A 430 -43.56 -45.09 -33.49
CA TYR A 430 -43.03 -45.83 -32.33
C TYR A 430 -42.49 -44.92 -31.25
N VAL A 431 -41.67 -43.95 -31.59
CA VAL A 431 -41.10 -42.97 -30.63
C VAL A 431 -42.19 -42.13 -29.99
N PHE A 432 -43.15 -41.65 -30.76
CA PHE A 432 -44.31 -40.89 -30.27
C PHE A 432 -45.13 -41.69 -29.24
N LYS A 433 -45.45 -42.99 -29.62
CA LYS A 433 -46.16 -43.87 -28.70
C LYS A 433 -45.37 -44.14 -27.40
N LYS A 434 -44.07 -44.29 -27.49
CA LYS A 434 -43.19 -44.47 -26.33
C LYS A 434 -43.22 -43.25 -25.41
N GLN A 435 -43.32 -42.04 -25.94
CA GLN A 435 -43.31 -40.82 -25.16
C GLN A 435 -44.64 -40.38 -24.59
N PHE A 436 -45.75 -40.61 -25.34
CA PHE A 436 -47.09 -40.17 -24.99
C PHE A 436 -48.06 -41.30 -24.62
N GLY A 437 -47.63 -42.55 -24.72
CA GLY A 437 -48.45 -43.72 -24.39
C GLY A 437 -49.44 -44.13 -25.49
N ILE A 438 -49.75 -43.28 -26.44
CA ILE A 438 -50.70 -43.48 -27.56
C ILE A 438 -50.07 -43.19 -28.93
N SER A 439 -50.57 -43.84 -29.99
CA SER A 439 -50.07 -43.58 -31.33
C SER A 439 -50.49 -42.20 -31.86
N PRO A 440 -49.72 -41.57 -32.81
CA PRO A 440 -50.07 -40.26 -33.38
C PRO A 440 -51.48 -40.25 -33.99
N SER A 441 -51.89 -41.32 -34.66
CA SER A 441 -53.26 -41.44 -35.21
C SER A 441 -54.35 -41.47 -34.14
N LYS A 442 -54.12 -42.20 -33.02
CA LYS A 442 -55.07 -42.19 -31.86
C LYS A 442 -55.06 -40.85 -31.14
N TYR A 443 -53.94 -40.17 -31.03
CA TYR A 443 -53.84 -38.84 -30.46
C TYR A 443 -54.70 -37.83 -31.25
N LYS A 444 -54.63 -37.87 -32.55
CA LYS A 444 -55.43 -37.03 -33.45
C LYS A 444 -56.93 -37.34 -33.35
N ASN A 445 -57.34 -38.61 -33.40
CA ASN A 445 -58.76 -39.00 -33.34
C ASN A 445 -59.42 -38.89 -31.96
N GLY A 446 -58.67 -38.76 -30.90
CA GLY A 446 -59.22 -38.57 -29.53
C GLY A 446 -59.51 -37.13 -29.15
N LYS A 447 -59.25 -36.17 -30.05
CA LYS A 447 -59.61 -34.77 -29.94
C LYS A 447 -60.78 -34.37 -30.91
N SER A 448 -61.35 -35.33 -31.68
CA SER A 448 -62.49 -35.15 -32.56
C SER A 448 -63.80 -35.39 -31.83
#